data_3ae37b8d5dd5be263ea6aed8abe5feea
#
_entry.id   3ae37b8d5dd5be263ea6aed8abe5feea
#
_cell.length_a   1.000
_cell.length_b   1.000
_cell.length_c   1.000
_cell.angle_alpha   90.00
_cell.angle_beta   90.00
_cell.angle_gamma   90.00
#
_symmetry.space_group_name_H-M   'P 1'
#
loop_
_entity.id
_entity.type
_entity.pdbx_description
1 polymer ?
#
loop_
_entity_poly.entity_id
_entity_poly.type
_entity_poly.pdbx_seq_one_letter_code
_entity_poly.pdbx_strand_id
1 'polypeptide(L)'
;MRDRAIGASYYAPMTVRRVVVTGLGAVTPLGLDAQSTWDAAVAGRSGVDWIRAFDASDFPVRIAAEVKGFEAEAIVGAKDARRLERNVVLAVAAAREAWTDAGVADVAPARAGVLVGSAIGGVIGVMEQNDVLRERGHTRVSPWFLPNVLVDSASGQIAIDLGVRGPNYAPVSACATGSHAVGEGAETIRRGDADVILAGGTESCMHPVILAGFCAMRGLVAEDEDPTLASRPFDATRAGFVMGEGACVMLLEELEHAQRRGARIYAEVLGYGTSNDAHHMAQPDPDSVGVAEMMRAALTRSGVEPEQVGYINAHGTSTPQGDLAETKAIKAVFGAHAYDLAVSSTKSVTGHCFGAAGAVEAMMCVRALHEGVLPPTINYRNPDPECDLDYVPNEARSMQVDVALSNAMGLGGHDACVLLGRAP
;
A
#
# COMPACT_ATOMS: atom_id res chain seq x y z
N MET A 1 -3.37 61.36 -14.44
CA MET A 1 -2.97 60.01 -14.76
C MET A 1 -1.86 59.58 -13.82
N ARG A 2 -2.13 58.77 -12.86
CA ARG A 2 -1.09 58.24 -11.90
C ARG A 2 -0.99 56.74 -12.16
N ASP A 3 0.10 56.33 -12.81
CA ASP A 3 0.50 54.94 -12.91
C ASP A 3 0.77 54.41 -11.53
N ARG A 4 -0.06 53.50 -11.04
CA ARG A 4 0.27 52.66 -9.90
C ARG A 4 1.04 51.45 -10.44
N ALA A 5 2.34 51.45 -10.27
CA ALA A 5 3.18 50.29 -10.41
C ALA A 5 2.64 49.20 -9.50
N ILE A 6 2.08 48.13 -10.06
CA ILE A 6 1.76 46.92 -9.32
C ILE A 6 3.08 46.25 -9.02
N GLY A 7 3.47 46.33 -7.73
CA GLY A 7 4.73 45.80 -7.23
C GLY A 7 4.86 44.30 -7.47
N ALA A 8 5.92 43.95 -8.18
CA ALA A 8 6.45 42.60 -8.28
C ALA A 8 6.96 42.17 -6.89
N SER A 9 6.16 41.48 -6.10
CA SER A 9 6.62 40.71 -4.95
C SER A 9 5.48 39.87 -4.36
N TYR A 10 5.04 38.83 -5.06
CA TYR A 10 4.14 37.83 -4.48
C TYR A 10 4.58 36.38 -4.70
N TYR A 11 5.75 36.14 -5.27
CA TYR A 11 6.35 34.82 -5.35
C TYR A 11 7.77 34.89 -4.79
N ALA A 12 7.91 34.82 -3.47
CA ALA A 12 9.13 34.28 -2.91
C ALA A 12 9.29 32.87 -3.45
N PRO A 13 10.49 32.43 -3.88
CA PRO A 13 10.69 31.04 -4.27
C PRO A 13 10.25 30.18 -3.09
N MET A 14 9.18 29.40 -3.26
CA MET A 14 8.78 28.42 -2.23
C MET A 14 9.93 27.43 -2.14
N THR A 15 10.62 27.42 -1.01
CA THR A 15 11.54 26.32 -0.69
C THR A 15 10.71 25.05 -0.74
N VAL A 16 11.12 24.11 -1.59
CA VAL A 16 10.42 22.83 -1.70
C VAL A 16 10.55 22.13 -0.36
N ARG A 17 9.41 21.95 0.34
CA ARG A 17 9.38 21.26 1.63
C ARG A 17 9.74 19.78 1.42
N ARG A 18 10.69 19.29 2.20
CA ARG A 18 11.08 17.88 2.21
C ARG A 18 10.14 17.10 3.13
N VAL A 19 9.88 15.86 2.77
CA VAL A 19 8.91 15.01 3.48
C VAL A 19 9.60 13.74 3.94
N VAL A 20 9.45 13.42 5.21
CA VAL A 20 10.07 12.26 5.85
C VAL A 20 9.01 11.36 6.49
N VAL A 21 9.37 10.10 6.69
CA VAL A 21 8.56 9.12 7.41
C VAL A 21 9.06 9.05 8.84
N THR A 22 8.20 9.39 9.80
CA THR A 22 8.55 9.42 11.23
C THR A 22 7.79 8.38 12.05
N GLY A 23 6.73 7.76 11.51
CA GLY A 23 5.98 6.71 12.18
C GLY A 23 5.47 5.66 11.21
N LEU A 24 5.43 4.42 11.69
CA LEU A 24 4.97 3.24 10.95
C LEU A 24 3.90 2.51 11.76
N GLY A 25 2.87 2.02 11.08
CA GLY A 25 1.88 1.15 11.67
C GLY A 25 1.30 0.20 10.63
N ALA A 26 1.12 -1.06 10.99
CA ALA A 26 0.62 -2.07 10.09
C ALA A 26 -0.15 -3.18 10.83
N VAL A 27 -1.18 -3.67 10.17
CA VAL A 27 -1.89 -4.90 10.55
C VAL A 27 -2.02 -5.72 9.28
N THR A 28 -1.31 -6.84 9.22
CA THR A 28 -1.18 -7.64 7.99
C THR A 28 -1.33 -9.14 8.31
N PRO A 29 -1.42 -10.01 7.29
CA PRO A 29 -1.37 -11.46 7.51
C PRO A 29 -0.10 -11.97 8.21
N LEU A 30 0.95 -11.15 8.24
CA LEU A 30 2.24 -11.47 8.85
C LEU A 30 2.33 -11.07 10.33
N GLY A 31 1.59 -10.04 10.75
CA GLY A 31 1.65 -9.51 12.11
C GLY A 31 0.62 -8.43 12.39
N LEU A 32 0.43 -8.11 13.66
CA LEU A 32 -0.55 -7.12 14.12
C LEU A 32 0.06 -5.74 14.41
N ASP A 33 1.33 -5.57 14.07
CA ASP A 33 2.10 -4.33 14.15
C ASP A 33 3.17 -4.28 13.04
N ALA A 34 3.77 -3.10 12.84
CA ALA A 34 4.78 -2.89 11.81
C ALA A 34 6.06 -3.72 12.03
N GLN A 35 6.47 -3.93 13.30
CA GLN A 35 7.67 -4.70 13.63
C GLN A 35 7.47 -6.18 13.33
N SER A 36 6.41 -6.80 13.83
CA SER A 36 6.12 -8.21 13.59
C SER A 36 5.85 -8.52 12.11
N THR A 37 5.24 -7.58 11.39
CA THR A 37 5.07 -7.64 9.92
C THR A 37 6.42 -7.67 9.22
N TRP A 38 7.34 -6.78 9.58
CA TRP A 38 8.69 -6.72 9.01
C TRP A 38 9.50 -7.98 9.32
N ASP A 39 9.54 -8.40 10.58
CA ASP A 39 10.30 -9.58 11.01
C ASP A 39 9.84 -10.85 10.29
N ALA A 40 8.54 -10.98 10.07
CA ALA A 40 7.98 -12.10 9.32
C ALA A 40 8.32 -12.02 7.82
N ALA A 41 8.30 -10.82 7.24
CA ALA A 41 8.65 -10.61 5.83
C ALA A 41 10.13 -10.95 5.57
N VAL A 42 11.04 -10.45 6.40
CA VAL A 42 12.49 -10.75 6.32
C VAL A 42 12.77 -12.25 6.55
N ALA A 43 12.02 -12.88 7.44
CA ALA A 43 12.14 -14.32 7.69
C ALA A 43 11.52 -15.19 6.58
N GLY A 44 10.92 -14.59 5.53
CA GLY A 44 10.25 -15.32 4.45
C GLY A 44 9.04 -16.14 4.93
N ARG A 45 8.38 -15.74 6.02
CA ARG A 45 7.20 -16.46 6.53
C ARG A 45 5.96 -16.06 5.76
N SER A 46 5.31 -17.02 5.13
CA SER A 46 4.05 -16.79 4.40
C SER A 46 2.88 -16.53 5.35
N GLY A 47 2.09 -15.50 5.06
CA GLY A 47 0.80 -15.24 5.71
C GLY A 47 -0.37 -16.00 5.09
N VAL A 48 -0.15 -16.68 3.95
CA VAL A 48 -1.18 -17.43 3.22
C VAL A 48 -1.58 -18.69 3.98
N ASP A 49 -2.88 -18.95 4.03
CA ASP A 49 -3.48 -20.10 4.72
C ASP A 49 -4.83 -20.45 4.05
N TRP A 50 -5.50 -21.47 4.55
CA TRP A 50 -6.88 -21.77 4.15
C TRP A 50 -7.82 -20.64 4.62
N ILE A 51 -8.80 -20.29 3.78
CA ILE A 51 -9.83 -19.30 4.11
C ILE A 51 -10.59 -19.75 5.36
N ARG A 52 -10.75 -18.86 6.34
CA ARG A 52 -11.48 -19.08 7.59
C ARG A 52 -12.66 -18.14 7.77
N ALA A 53 -12.71 -17.03 7.03
CA ALA A 53 -13.78 -16.04 7.12
C ALA A 53 -15.15 -16.61 6.70
N PHE A 54 -15.16 -17.62 5.81
CA PHE A 54 -16.36 -18.30 5.36
C PHE A 54 -16.03 -19.71 4.83
N ASP A 55 -17.05 -20.55 4.64
CA ASP A 55 -16.87 -21.87 4.02
C ASP A 55 -16.59 -21.73 2.51
N ALA A 56 -15.35 -22.01 2.13
CA ALA A 56 -14.88 -21.97 0.74
C ALA A 56 -14.82 -23.34 0.06
N SER A 57 -15.41 -24.39 0.63
CA SER A 57 -15.29 -25.78 0.13
C SER A 57 -15.80 -25.95 -1.31
N ASP A 58 -16.81 -25.19 -1.71
CA ASP A 58 -17.40 -25.23 -3.05
C ASP A 58 -16.67 -24.35 -4.09
N PHE A 59 -15.63 -23.62 -3.67
CA PHE A 59 -14.88 -22.73 -4.55
C PHE A 59 -13.65 -23.43 -5.14
N PRO A 60 -13.24 -23.05 -6.35
CA PRO A 60 -12.00 -23.56 -6.94
C PRO A 60 -10.75 -23.01 -6.25
N VAL A 61 -10.86 -21.91 -5.50
CA VAL A 61 -9.80 -21.32 -4.70
C VAL A 61 -10.26 -21.30 -3.24
N ARG A 62 -9.42 -21.83 -2.34
CA ARG A 62 -9.77 -22.01 -0.92
C ARG A 62 -8.74 -21.39 0.02
N ILE A 63 -7.83 -20.58 -0.54
CA ILE A 63 -6.70 -19.97 0.17
C ILE A 63 -6.78 -18.45 0.13
N ALA A 64 -6.31 -17.81 1.20
CA ALA A 64 -6.18 -16.36 1.31
C ALA A 64 -5.11 -16.01 2.37
N ALA A 65 -4.68 -14.76 2.37
CA ALA A 65 -3.83 -14.17 3.40
C ALA A 65 -4.71 -13.30 4.32
N GLU A 66 -5.33 -13.94 5.31
CA GLU A 66 -6.18 -13.28 6.30
C GLU A 66 -5.37 -12.77 7.49
N VAL A 67 -5.79 -11.66 8.10
CA VAL A 67 -5.22 -11.16 9.35
C VAL A 67 -5.70 -12.05 10.50
N LYS A 68 -4.75 -12.70 11.18
CA LYS A 68 -5.00 -13.69 12.24
C LYS A 68 -4.89 -13.05 13.62
N GLY A 69 -5.77 -13.45 14.56
CA GLY A 69 -5.69 -13.01 15.95
C GLY A 69 -6.00 -11.54 16.22
N PHE A 70 -6.64 -10.85 15.28
CA PHE A 70 -7.03 -9.45 15.43
C PHE A 70 -8.37 -9.31 16.15
N GLU A 71 -8.33 -8.67 17.31
CA GLU A 71 -9.49 -8.46 18.18
C GLU A 71 -9.99 -7.01 18.07
N ALA A 72 -11.00 -6.77 17.23
CA ALA A 72 -11.55 -5.44 16.98
C ALA A 72 -12.02 -4.73 18.27
N GLU A 73 -12.61 -5.47 19.22
CA GLU A 73 -13.07 -4.93 20.49
C GLU A 73 -11.94 -4.35 21.36
N ALA A 74 -10.74 -4.93 21.27
CA ALA A 74 -9.56 -4.43 21.98
C ALA A 74 -9.06 -3.09 21.40
N ILE A 75 -9.33 -2.85 20.10
CA ILE A 75 -8.88 -1.63 19.42
C ILE A 75 -9.87 -0.49 19.64
N VAL A 76 -11.16 -0.69 19.28
CA VAL A 76 -12.16 0.39 19.24
C VAL A 76 -13.25 0.27 20.32
N GLY A 77 -13.17 -0.77 21.16
CA GLY A 77 -14.19 -1.09 22.16
C GLY A 77 -15.40 -1.81 21.57
N ALA A 78 -16.16 -2.53 22.42
CA ALA A 78 -17.24 -3.41 22.02
C ALA A 78 -18.40 -2.71 21.26
N LYS A 79 -18.62 -1.42 21.51
CA LYS A 79 -19.69 -0.67 20.85
C LYS A 79 -19.34 -0.37 19.40
N ASP A 80 -18.12 0.11 19.14
CA ASP A 80 -17.70 0.53 17.81
C ASP A 80 -17.20 -0.66 16.97
N ALA A 81 -16.69 -1.71 17.59
CA ALA A 81 -16.39 -2.98 16.91
C ALA A 81 -17.62 -3.62 16.23
N ARG A 82 -18.83 -3.38 16.76
CA ARG A 82 -20.09 -3.85 16.15
C ARG A 82 -20.68 -2.91 15.11
N ARG A 83 -20.08 -1.76 14.90
CA ARG A 83 -20.60 -0.71 14.01
C ARG A 83 -19.70 -0.46 12.83
N LEU A 84 -18.39 -0.53 13.05
CA LEU A 84 -17.38 -0.23 12.05
C LEU A 84 -17.07 -1.46 11.20
N GLU A 85 -16.86 -1.25 9.92
CA GLU A 85 -16.37 -2.28 9.02
C GLU A 85 -14.95 -2.72 9.42
N ARG A 86 -14.61 -3.97 9.14
CA ARG A 86 -13.32 -4.55 9.52
C ARG A 86 -12.13 -3.76 8.94
N ASN A 87 -12.19 -3.35 7.68
CA ASN A 87 -11.15 -2.53 7.06
C ASN A 87 -10.93 -1.20 7.79
N VAL A 88 -12.00 -0.58 8.31
CA VAL A 88 -11.90 0.65 9.11
C VAL A 88 -11.19 0.40 10.42
N VAL A 89 -11.50 -0.71 11.12
CA VAL A 89 -10.85 -1.02 12.41
C VAL A 89 -9.38 -1.38 12.21
N LEU A 90 -9.04 -2.12 11.15
CA LEU A 90 -7.64 -2.40 10.77
C LEU A 90 -6.86 -1.09 10.55
N ALA A 91 -7.46 -0.13 9.82
CA ALA A 91 -6.84 1.16 9.55
C ALA A 91 -6.65 2.01 10.82
N VAL A 92 -7.64 2.02 11.73
CA VAL A 92 -7.53 2.73 13.03
C VAL A 92 -6.39 2.13 13.87
N ALA A 93 -6.26 0.80 13.91
CA ALA A 93 -5.18 0.14 14.61
C ALA A 93 -3.80 0.56 14.07
N ALA A 94 -3.61 0.46 12.75
CA ALA A 94 -2.37 0.88 12.09
C ALA A 94 -2.09 2.38 12.26
N ALA A 95 -3.11 3.24 12.19
CA ALA A 95 -2.94 4.67 12.37
C ALA A 95 -2.53 5.05 13.81
N ARG A 96 -3.10 4.41 14.83
CA ARG A 96 -2.71 4.60 16.23
C ARG A 96 -1.27 4.17 16.49
N GLU A 97 -0.85 3.05 15.90
CA GLU A 97 0.52 2.59 15.98
C GLU A 97 1.47 3.63 15.34
N ALA A 98 1.22 4.05 14.09
CA ALA A 98 2.02 5.04 13.39
C ALA A 98 2.11 6.37 14.15
N TRP A 99 1.00 6.84 14.72
CA TRP A 99 0.96 8.06 15.54
C TRP A 99 1.80 7.92 16.81
N THR A 100 1.68 6.79 17.49
CA THR A 100 2.43 6.49 18.73
C THR A 100 3.92 6.34 18.42
N ASP A 101 4.26 5.63 17.37
CA ASP A 101 5.64 5.40 16.92
C ASP A 101 6.34 6.72 16.55
N ALA A 102 5.63 7.62 15.88
CA ALA A 102 6.13 8.94 15.56
C ALA A 102 6.34 9.84 16.79
N GLY A 103 5.63 9.58 17.88
CA GLY A 103 5.70 10.41 19.10
C GLY A 103 5.25 11.86 18.87
N VAL A 104 4.27 12.09 17.98
CA VAL A 104 3.77 13.45 17.69
C VAL A 104 2.91 13.94 18.86
N ALA A 105 3.42 14.91 19.61
CA ALA A 105 2.73 15.48 20.76
C ALA A 105 2.12 16.88 20.49
N ASP A 106 2.77 17.71 19.68
CA ASP A 106 2.48 19.15 19.56
C ASP A 106 2.24 19.59 18.11
N VAL A 107 1.41 18.86 17.36
CA VAL A 107 0.93 19.33 16.05
C VAL A 107 -0.42 20.02 16.20
N ALA A 108 -0.58 21.21 15.62
CA ALA A 108 -1.89 21.86 15.58
C ALA A 108 -2.88 20.96 14.79
N PRO A 109 -4.07 20.64 15.35
CA PRO A 109 -5.00 19.73 14.70
C PRO A 109 -5.34 20.06 13.23
N ALA A 110 -5.37 21.35 12.87
CA ALA A 110 -5.61 21.81 11.51
C ALA A 110 -4.40 21.59 10.57
N ARG A 111 -3.22 21.26 11.11
CA ARG A 111 -1.99 21.00 10.37
C ARG A 111 -1.66 19.50 10.27
N ALA A 112 -2.50 18.64 10.86
CA ALA A 112 -2.42 17.19 10.74
C ALA A 112 -3.63 16.65 9.96
N GLY A 113 -3.39 15.86 8.92
CA GLY A 113 -4.42 15.31 8.05
C GLY A 113 -4.32 13.79 7.90
N VAL A 114 -5.28 13.21 7.16
CA VAL A 114 -5.37 11.76 6.93
C VAL A 114 -5.72 11.49 5.48
N LEU A 115 -4.92 10.69 4.81
CA LEU A 115 -5.13 10.16 3.47
C LEU A 115 -5.01 8.63 3.50
N VAL A 116 -6.08 7.95 3.86
CA VAL A 116 -6.12 6.48 3.94
C VAL A 116 -7.29 5.96 3.12
N GLY A 117 -6.97 5.22 2.05
CA GLY A 117 -7.96 4.71 1.11
C GLY A 117 -8.20 3.20 1.24
N SER A 118 -9.31 2.77 0.63
CA SER A 118 -9.64 1.37 0.39
C SER A 118 -10.02 1.19 -1.07
N ALA A 119 -9.66 0.10 -1.69
CA ALA A 119 -10.00 -0.17 -3.10
C ALA A 119 -11.50 -0.50 -3.27
N ILE A 120 -12.07 -1.21 -2.30
CA ILE A 120 -13.43 -1.76 -2.39
C ILE A 120 -14.35 -1.18 -1.29
N GLY A 121 -13.77 -0.67 -0.20
CA GLY A 121 -14.54 -0.15 0.94
C GLY A 121 -15.23 -1.25 1.76
N GLY A 122 -16.31 -0.91 2.43
CA GLY A 122 -17.08 -1.80 3.29
C GLY A 122 -18.00 -2.75 2.52
N VAL A 123 -17.48 -3.47 1.54
CA VAL A 123 -18.27 -4.37 0.67
C VAL A 123 -18.99 -5.47 1.45
N ILE A 124 -18.39 -5.97 2.54
CA ILE A 124 -19.00 -7.00 3.39
C ILE A 124 -20.29 -6.46 4.00
N GLY A 125 -20.24 -5.25 4.57
CA GLY A 125 -21.43 -4.59 5.11
C GLY A 125 -22.51 -4.33 4.07
N VAL A 126 -22.14 -4.05 2.80
CA VAL A 126 -23.11 -3.94 1.70
C VAL A 126 -23.87 -5.26 1.53
N MET A 127 -23.17 -6.39 1.52
CA MET A 127 -23.80 -7.71 1.36
C MET A 127 -24.70 -8.04 2.57
N GLU A 128 -24.19 -7.87 3.79
CA GLU A 128 -24.94 -8.12 5.02
C GLU A 128 -26.22 -7.26 5.13
N GLN A 129 -26.12 -5.96 4.83
CA GLN A 129 -27.27 -5.07 4.90
C GLN A 129 -28.28 -5.31 3.76
N ASN A 130 -27.82 -5.81 2.60
CA ASN A 130 -28.73 -6.28 1.55
C ASN A 130 -29.54 -7.49 2.03
N ASP A 131 -28.95 -8.42 2.74
CA ASP A 131 -29.66 -9.59 3.30
C ASP A 131 -30.63 -9.16 4.40
N VAL A 132 -30.22 -8.23 5.29
CA VAL A 132 -31.14 -7.62 6.28
C VAL A 132 -32.33 -6.96 5.59
N LEU A 133 -32.11 -6.20 4.52
CA LEU A 133 -33.18 -5.57 3.74
C LEU A 133 -34.16 -6.60 3.17
N ARG A 134 -33.65 -7.68 2.58
CA ARG A 134 -34.46 -8.74 1.96
C ARG A 134 -35.26 -9.56 2.97
N GLU A 135 -34.64 -9.92 4.10
CA GLU A 135 -35.24 -10.80 5.09
C GLU A 135 -36.13 -10.06 6.12
N ARG A 136 -35.73 -8.81 6.48
CA ARG A 136 -36.32 -8.10 7.63
C ARG A 136 -36.96 -6.74 7.26
N GLY A 137 -36.78 -6.28 6.00
CA GLY A 137 -37.32 -5.04 5.49
C GLY A 137 -36.47 -3.80 5.83
N HIS A 138 -36.82 -2.68 5.19
CA HIS A 138 -36.02 -1.43 5.21
C HIS A 138 -35.85 -0.80 6.60
N THR A 139 -36.80 -1.02 7.55
CA THR A 139 -36.70 -0.46 8.89
C THR A 139 -35.64 -1.13 9.77
N ARG A 140 -35.06 -2.21 9.32
CA ARG A 140 -34.03 -2.98 10.04
C ARG A 140 -32.60 -2.75 9.51
N VAL A 141 -32.46 -2.06 8.39
CA VAL A 141 -31.15 -1.65 7.86
C VAL A 141 -30.47 -0.73 8.87
N SER A 142 -29.18 -0.95 9.11
CA SER A 142 -28.40 -0.20 10.09
C SER A 142 -28.29 1.29 9.71
N PRO A 143 -28.51 2.23 10.64
CA PRO A 143 -28.25 3.65 10.39
C PRO A 143 -26.74 3.96 10.20
N TRP A 144 -25.86 3.04 10.60
CA TRP A 144 -24.41 3.14 10.43
C TRP A 144 -23.92 2.57 9.10
N PHE A 145 -24.83 1.96 8.31
CA PHE A 145 -24.49 1.33 7.05
C PHE A 145 -23.76 2.28 6.10
N LEU A 146 -24.41 3.37 5.69
CA LEU A 146 -23.81 4.28 4.70
C LEU A 146 -22.49 4.92 5.18
N PRO A 147 -22.36 5.44 6.41
CA PRO A 147 -21.08 5.98 6.88
C PRO A 147 -19.91 4.98 6.86
N ASN A 148 -20.18 3.69 6.94
CA ASN A 148 -19.13 2.67 7.09
C ASN A 148 -18.73 1.97 5.77
N VAL A 149 -19.61 1.98 4.77
CA VAL A 149 -19.29 1.31 3.49
C VAL A 149 -18.51 2.18 2.51
N LEU A 150 -18.41 3.48 2.76
CA LEU A 150 -17.68 4.39 1.90
C LEU A 150 -16.19 4.07 1.92
N VAL A 151 -15.52 4.26 0.79
CA VAL A 151 -14.09 3.99 0.61
C VAL A 151 -13.18 4.92 1.43
N ASP A 152 -13.72 6.06 1.89
CA ASP A 152 -13.06 7.07 2.73
C ASP A 152 -13.40 6.94 4.22
N SER A 153 -14.23 5.97 4.61
CA SER A 153 -14.66 5.77 6.00
C SER A 153 -13.48 5.61 6.96
N ALA A 154 -12.42 4.91 6.53
CA ALA A 154 -11.20 4.73 7.31
C ALA A 154 -10.51 6.08 7.59
N SER A 155 -10.38 6.93 6.57
CA SER A 155 -9.78 8.26 6.71
C SER A 155 -10.57 9.14 7.68
N GLY A 156 -11.90 9.15 7.55
CA GLY A 156 -12.79 9.87 8.45
C GLY A 156 -12.71 9.37 9.89
N GLN A 157 -12.73 8.05 10.10
CA GLN A 157 -12.71 7.46 11.45
C GLN A 157 -11.35 7.69 12.15
N ILE A 158 -10.24 7.61 11.43
CA ILE A 158 -8.91 7.94 11.97
C ILE A 158 -8.85 9.40 12.41
N ALA A 159 -9.39 10.32 11.61
CA ALA A 159 -9.39 11.74 11.95
C ALA A 159 -10.22 12.03 13.22
N ILE A 160 -11.37 11.35 13.38
CA ILE A 160 -12.20 11.44 14.59
C ILE A 160 -11.44 10.88 15.80
N ASP A 161 -10.81 9.73 15.65
CA ASP A 161 -10.09 9.04 16.71
C ASP A 161 -8.91 9.85 17.26
N LEU A 162 -8.12 10.43 16.36
CA LEU A 162 -6.92 11.20 16.71
C LEU A 162 -7.18 12.71 16.92
N GLY A 163 -8.38 13.19 16.63
CA GLY A 163 -8.74 14.59 16.78
C GLY A 163 -8.06 15.52 15.76
N VAL A 164 -7.57 15.01 14.62
CA VAL A 164 -6.93 15.80 13.58
C VAL A 164 -7.97 16.43 12.63
N ARG A 165 -7.68 17.62 12.09
CA ARG A 165 -8.66 18.44 11.34
C ARG A 165 -8.06 19.09 10.09
N GLY A 166 -6.89 18.63 9.65
CA GLY A 166 -6.28 19.03 8.39
C GLY A 166 -6.94 18.33 7.18
N PRO A 167 -6.30 18.32 6.01
CA PRO A 167 -6.80 17.65 4.83
C PRO A 167 -7.19 16.19 5.11
N ASN A 168 -8.40 15.78 4.69
CA ASN A 168 -8.91 14.44 4.92
C ASN A 168 -9.70 13.97 3.70
N TYR A 169 -9.20 12.96 3.02
CA TYR A 169 -9.85 12.28 1.90
C TYR A 169 -9.15 10.95 1.60
N ALA A 170 -9.76 10.12 0.74
CA ALA A 170 -9.19 8.84 0.32
C ALA A 170 -8.93 8.84 -1.19
N PRO A 171 -7.70 8.71 -1.66
CA PRO A 171 -7.45 8.26 -3.02
C PRO A 171 -8.01 6.85 -3.22
N VAL A 172 -8.58 6.59 -4.40
CA VAL A 172 -9.10 5.27 -4.77
C VAL A 172 -8.63 4.93 -6.18
N SER A 173 -7.80 3.91 -6.30
CA SER A 173 -7.18 3.47 -7.55
C SER A 173 -6.87 1.96 -7.52
N ALA A 174 -7.85 1.19 -7.07
CA ALA A 174 -7.73 -0.26 -6.89
C ALA A 174 -6.46 -0.63 -6.10
N CYS A 175 -5.60 -1.51 -6.64
CA CYS A 175 -4.39 -1.99 -5.94
C CYS A 175 -3.32 -0.89 -5.72
N ALA A 176 -3.37 0.22 -6.46
CA ALA A 176 -2.45 1.34 -6.30
C ALA A 176 -2.89 2.37 -5.23
N THR A 177 -4.06 2.17 -4.60
CA THR A 177 -4.65 3.10 -3.62
C THR A 177 -3.67 3.53 -2.53
N GLY A 178 -2.97 2.58 -1.88
CA GLY A 178 -2.04 2.86 -0.81
C GLY A 178 -0.83 3.69 -1.27
N SER A 179 -0.27 3.39 -2.44
CA SER A 179 0.84 4.16 -3.02
C SER A 179 0.41 5.57 -3.40
N HIS A 180 -0.79 5.74 -3.98
CA HIS A 180 -1.36 7.05 -4.25
C HIS A 180 -1.57 7.85 -2.96
N ALA A 181 -2.07 7.22 -1.90
CA ALA A 181 -2.26 7.90 -0.62
C ALA A 181 -0.94 8.41 -0.02
N VAL A 182 0.13 7.62 -0.09
CA VAL A 182 1.47 8.02 0.37
C VAL A 182 2.01 9.17 -0.50
N GLY A 183 1.92 9.05 -1.82
CA GLY A 183 2.38 10.08 -2.74
C GLY A 183 1.61 11.41 -2.58
N GLU A 184 0.29 11.36 -2.58
CA GLU A 184 -0.57 12.55 -2.40
C GLU A 184 -0.42 13.15 -0.99
N GLY A 185 -0.19 12.31 0.04
CA GLY A 185 0.15 12.77 1.38
C GLY A 185 1.44 13.59 1.39
N ALA A 186 2.48 13.10 0.73
CA ALA A 186 3.73 13.83 0.57
C ALA A 186 3.54 15.15 -0.21
N GLU A 187 2.80 15.14 -1.31
CA GLU A 187 2.50 16.35 -2.09
C GLU A 187 1.66 17.37 -1.29
N THR A 188 0.74 16.89 -0.44
CA THR A 188 -0.04 17.75 0.47
C THR A 188 0.87 18.51 1.45
N ILE A 189 1.90 17.84 1.99
CA ILE A 189 2.91 18.49 2.85
C ILE A 189 3.79 19.43 2.01
N ARG A 190 4.23 19.04 0.81
CA ARG A 190 5.06 19.87 -0.07
C ARG A 190 4.36 21.18 -0.45
N ARG A 191 3.06 21.14 -0.70
CA ARG A 191 2.24 22.36 -0.96
C ARG A 191 2.05 23.25 0.27
N GLY A 192 2.37 22.74 1.48
CA GLY A 192 2.20 23.48 2.72
C GLY A 192 0.78 23.41 3.31
N ASP A 193 -0.09 22.52 2.81
CA ASP A 193 -1.46 22.36 3.31
C ASP A 193 -1.50 21.70 4.70
N ALA A 194 -0.50 20.86 5.00
CA ALA A 194 -0.30 20.22 6.30
C ALA A 194 1.19 20.16 6.68
N ASP A 195 1.48 19.87 7.94
CA ASP A 195 2.83 19.55 8.42
C ASP A 195 3.00 18.05 8.68
N VAL A 196 1.88 17.38 8.96
CA VAL A 196 1.81 15.94 9.23
C VAL A 196 0.64 15.33 8.47
N ILE A 197 0.86 14.20 7.81
CA ILE A 197 -0.18 13.41 7.16
C ILE A 197 -0.02 11.93 7.54
N LEU A 198 -1.09 11.34 8.05
CA LEU A 198 -1.24 9.90 8.10
C LEU A 198 -1.68 9.40 6.73
N ALA A 199 -0.81 8.66 6.04
CA ALA A 199 -1.03 8.23 4.67
C ALA A 199 -0.91 6.71 4.54
N GLY A 200 -1.81 6.10 3.79
CA GLY A 200 -1.76 4.65 3.62
C GLY A 200 -3.02 4.04 3.00
N GLY A 201 -3.22 2.76 3.27
CA GLY A 201 -4.36 2.03 2.75
C GLY A 201 -4.81 0.90 3.65
N THR A 202 -6.03 0.47 3.45
CA THR A 202 -6.66 -0.63 4.15
C THR A 202 -7.55 -1.44 3.22
N GLU A 203 -7.69 -2.73 3.49
CA GLU A 203 -8.63 -3.57 2.79
C GLU A 203 -9.10 -4.73 3.66
N SER A 204 -10.38 -5.07 3.56
CA SER A 204 -10.94 -6.32 4.05
C SER A 204 -12.13 -6.72 3.18
N CYS A 205 -11.90 -7.64 2.26
CA CYS A 205 -12.90 -8.06 1.28
C CYS A 205 -13.07 -9.59 1.23
N MET A 206 -12.80 -10.29 2.34
CA MET A 206 -12.95 -11.75 2.44
C MET A 206 -14.43 -12.12 2.50
N HIS A 207 -15.05 -12.23 1.31
CA HIS A 207 -16.46 -12.54 1.13
C HIS A 207 -16.66 -13.44 -0.09
N PRO A 208 -17.63 -14.41 -0.06
CA PRO A 208 -17.87 -15.35 -1.16
C PRO A 208 -18.09 -14.68 -2.51
N VAL A 209 -18.84 -13.57 -2.57
CA VAL A 209 -19.10 -12.84 -3.84
C VAL A 209 -17.82 -12.27 -4.43
N ILE A 210 -16.91 -11.75 -3.60
CA ILE A 210 -15.63 -11.19 -4.07
C ILE A 210 -14.72 -12.31 -4.55
N LEU A 211 -14.62 -13.41 -3.80
CA LEU A 211 -13.88 -14.59 -4.23
C LEU A 211 -14.41 -15.14 -5.57
N ALA A 212 -15.74 -15.26 -5.71
CA ALA A 212 -16.37 -15.69 -6.96
C ALA A 212 -16.03 -14.78 -8.14
N GLY A 213 -16.03 -13.45 -7.92
CA GLY A 213 -15.67 -12.46 -8.94
C GLY A 213 -14.24 -12.65 -9.46
N PHE A 214 -13.28 -12.80 -8.56
CA PHE A 214 -11.88 -13.04 -8.95
C PHE A 214 -11.64 -14.41 -9.53
N CYS A 215 -12.37 -15.45 -9.08
CA CYS A 215 -12.36 -16.78 -9.73
C CYS A 215 -12.87 -16.68 -11.17
N ALA A 216 -13.97 -15.95 -11.41
CA ALA A 216 -14.52 -15.75 -12.75
C ALA A 216 -13.54 -15.00 -13.68
N MET A 217 -12.75 -14.06 -13.13
CA MET A 217 -11.68 -13.36 -13.85
C MET A 217 -10.46 -14.26 -14.12
N ARG A 218 -10.36 -15.43 -13.47
CA ARG A 218 -9.18 -16.32 -13.52
C ARG A 218 -7.90 -15.63 -13.07
N GLY A 219 -8.00 -14.70 -12.12
CA GLY A 219 -6.86 -13.96 -11.57
C GLY A 219 -6.18 -14.62 -10.39
N LEU A 220 -6.88 -15.57 -9.73
CA LEU A 220 -6.40 -16.22 -8.52
C LEU A 220 -5.69 -17.55 -8.82
N VAL A 221 -4.67 -17.83 -8.00
CA VAL A 221 -4.03 -19.14 -7.98
C VAL A 221 -4.81 -20.11 -7.08
N ALA A 222 -4.99 -21.34 -7.53
CA ALA A 222 -5.46 -22.45 -6.70
C ALA A 222 -4.25 -23.23 -6.18
N GLU A 223 -4.30 -23.62 -4.92
CA GLU A 223 -3.32 -24.49 -4.27
C GLU A 223 -4.08 -25.45 -3.34
N ASP A 224 -3.82 -26.75 -3.46
CA ASP A 224 -4.58 -27.80 -2.77
C ASP A 224 -3.77 -28.56 -1.73
N GLU A 225 -2.45 -28.38 -1.69
CA GLU A 225 -1.55 -29.11 -0.79
C GLU A 225 -1.00 -28.20 0.32
N ASP A 226 -0.30 -27.13 -0.06
CA ASP A 226 0.34 -26.20 0.88
C ASP A 226 0.08 -24.74 0.48
N PRO A 227 -0.85 -24.05 1.17
CA PRO A 227 -1.18 -22.66 0.88
C PRO A 227 0.03 -21.74 0.82
N THR A 228 1.08 -22.02 1.60
CA THR A 228 2.26 -21.15 1.69
C THR A 228 3.07 -21.12 0.39
N LEU A 229 2.86 -22.06 -0.52
CA LEU A 229 3.55 -22.18 -1.80
C LEU A 229 2.80 -21.47 -2.96
N ALA A 230 1.61 -20.94 -2.71
CA ALA A 230 0.73 -20.43 -3.76
C ALA A 230 1.26 -19.15 -4.43
N SER A 231 1.62 -18.14 -3.64
CA SER A 231 2.18 -16.89 -4.15
C SER A 231 3.66 -17.07 -4.50
N ARG A 232 3.97 -16.98 -5.81
CA ARG A 232 5.33 -17.21 -6.36
C ARG A 232 5.68 -16.20 -7.45
N PRO A 233 5.79 -14.89 -7.12
CA PRO A 233 6.09 -13.86 -8.10
C PRO A 233 7.35 -14.17 -8.90
N PHE A 234 7.30 -13.89 -10.22
CA PHE A 234 8.38 -14.08 -11.20
C PHE A 234 8.81 -15.55 -11.45
N ASP A 235 8.30 -16.52 -10.70
CA ASP A 235 8.53 -17.94 -10.97
C ASP A 235 7.84 -18.39 -12.28
N ALA A 236 8.47 -19.24 -13.06
CA ALA A 236 7.91 -19.73 -14.33
C ALA A 236 6.57 -20.48 -14.15
N THR A 237 6.28 -20.98 -12.95
CA THR A 237 5.05 -21.70 -12.62
C THR A 237 3.99 -20.84 -11.93
N ARG A 238 4.18 -19.50 -11.88
CA ARG A 238 3.19 -18.57 -11.33
C ARG A 238 1.87 -18.67 -12.10
N ALA A 239 0.74 -18.60 -11.39
CA ALA A 239 -0.56 -18.87 -11.99
C ALA A 239 -1.67 -17.90 -11.57
N GLY A 240 -1.37 -16.89 -10.76
CA GLY A 240 -2.32 -15.91 -10.24
C GLY A 240 -1.93 -15.40 -8.86
N PHE A 241 -2.66 -14.40 -8.37
CA PHE A 241 -2.42 -13.85 -7.05
C PHE A 241 -3.20 -14.57 -5.95
N VAL A 242 -2.80 -14.36 -4.70
CA VAL A 242 -3.54 -14.78 -3.50
C VAL A 242 -4.20 -13.54 -2.89
N MET A 243 -5.52 -13.58 -2.64
CA MET A 243 -6.23 -12.51 -1.95
C MET A 243 -5.68 -12.31 -0.55
N GLY A 244 -5.52 -11.04 -0.13
CA GLY A 244 -5.10 -10.69 1.22
C GLY A 244 -5.97 -9.57 1.80
N GLU A 245 -5.91 -9.37 3.11
CA GLU A 245 -6.48 -8.24 3.83
C GLU A 245 -5.42 -7.56 4.70
N GLY A 246 -5.67 -6.34 5.16
CA GLY A 246 -4.78 -5.66 6.08
C GLY A 246 -4.89 -4.15 6.01
N ALA A 247 -4.05 -3.48 6.76
CA ALA A 247 -3.86 -2.04 6.73
C ALA A 247 -2.40 -1.68 6.96
N CYS A 248 -1.95 -0.62 6.30
CA CYS A 248 -0.69 0.04 6.62
C CYS A 248 -0.88 1.55 6.54
N VAL A 249 -0.41 2.24 7.56
CA VAL A 249 -0.43 3.69 7.67
C VAL A 249 0.96 4.16 8.05
N MET A 250 1.49 5.11 7.29
CA MET A 250 2.74 5.80 7.59
C MET A 250 2.43 7.23 8.02
N LEU A 251 3.14 7.73 9.00
CA LEU A 251 3.12 9.14 9.36
C LEU A 251 4.19 9.87 8.56
N LEU A 252 3.74 10.67 7.62
CA LEU A 252 4.56 11.58 6.82
C LEU A 252 4.65 12.93 7.52
N GLU A 253 5.84 13.53 7.54
CA GLU A 253 6.09 14.75 8.26
C GLU A 253 7.03 15.67 7.48
N GLU A 254 6.82 16.97 7.58
CA GLU A 254 7.73 17.95 7.04
C GLU A 254 9.08 17.87 7.78
N LEU A 255 10.18 17.83 7.03
CA LEU A 255 11.52 17.56 7.57
C LEU A 255 11.92 18.52 8.69
N GLU A 256 11.75 19.84 8.52
CA GLU A 256 12.12 20.81 9.53
C GLU A 256 11.21 20.70 10.77
N HIS A 257 9.93 20.33 10.59
CA HIS A 257 9.03 20.05 11.71
C HIS A 257 9.52 18.83 12.50
N ALA A 258 9.88 17.74 11.83
CA ALA A 258 10.43 16.54 12.44
C ALA A 258 11.75 16.82 13.21
N GLN A 259 12.66 17.56 12.58
CA GLN A 259 13.94 17.93 13.18
C GLN A 259 13.78 18.82 14.42
N ARG A 260 12.88 19.82 14.38
CA ARG A 260 12.64 20.72 15.53
C ARG A 260 12.17 19.98 16.78
N ARG A 261 11.44 18.88 16.63
CA ARG A 261 10.95 18.07 17.76
C ARG A 261 11.86 16.86 18.09
N GLY A 262 12.97 16.68 17.35
CA GLY A 262 13.88 15.57 17.57
C GLY A 262 13.28 14.20 17.20
N ALA A 263 12.43 14.16 16.17
CA ALA A 263 11.78 12.92 15.72
C ALA A 263 12.80 11.91 15.20
N ARG A 264 12.52 10.61 15.41
CA ARG A 264 13.16 9.57 14.62
C ARG A 264 12.67 9.69 13.18
N ILE A 265 13.60 9.63 12.23
CA ILE A 265 13.31 9.63 10.81
C ILE A 265 13.72 8.26 10.25
N TYR A 266 12.79 7.55 9.63
CA TYR A 266 13.04 6.26 9.00
C TYR A 266 13.59 6.41 7.59
N ALA A 267 12.97 7.26 6.79
CA ALA A 267 13.28 7.49 5.39
C ALA A 267 12.77 8.86 4.94
N GLU A 268 13.18 9.29 3.75
CA GLU A 268 12.63 10.46 3.06
C GLU A 268 11.77 10.02 1.87
N VAL A 269 10.64 10.67 1.63
CA VAL A 269 9.85 10.52 0.40
C VAL A 269 10.44 11.45 -0.64
N LEU A 270 11.26 10.92 -1.55
CA LEU A 270 11.97 11.70 -2.56
C LEU A 270 11.07 12.10 -3.72
N GLY A 271 10.25 11.15 -4.19
CA GLY A 271 9.43 11.35 -5.37
C GLY A 271 8.18 10.48 -5.41
N TYR A 272 7.28 10.86 -6.33
CA TYR A 272 6.05 10.17 -6.60
C TYR A 272 5.72 10.29 -8.09
N GLY A 273 5.44 9.17 -8.72
CA GLY A 273 5.06 9.09 -10.13
C GLY A 273 3.74 8.37 -10.32
N THR A 274 2.97 8.82 -11.29
CA THR A 274 1.67 8.23 -11.64
C THR A 274 1.50 8.16 -13.14
N SER A 275 0.79 7.16 -13.61
CA SER A 275 0.38 6.99 -15.00
C SER A 275 -0.90 6.16 -15.10
N ASN A 276 -1.28 5.85 -16.32
CA ASN A 276 -2.35 4.90 -16.61
C ASN A 276 -2.03 4.12 -17.89
N ASP A 277 -2.23 2.80 -17.87
CA ASP A 277 -2.02 1.93 -19.03
C ASP A 277 -2.94 2.26 -20.22
N ALA A 278 -4.14 2.77 -19.96
CA ALA A 278 -5.18 3.05 -20.94
C ALA A 278 -5.42 1.90 -21.95
N HIS A 279 -5.20 0.64 -21.48
CA HIS A 279 -5.22 -0.54 -22.32
C HIS A 279 -6.46 -1.39 -22.10
N HIS A 280 -6.66 -1.91 -20.87
CA HIS A 280 -7.77 -2.82 -20.55
C HIS A 280 -8.16 -2.75 -19.08
N MET A 281 -9.43 -3.03 -18.73
CA MET A 281 -9.93 -2.94 -17.35
C MET A 281 -9.27 -3.91 -16.36
N ALA A 282 -8.71 -5.04 -16.83
CA ALA A 282 -8.19 -6.09 -15.97
C ALA A 282 -6.82 -6.65 -16.40
N GLN A 283 -6.35 -6.36 -17.60
CA GLN A 283 -5.08 -6.86 -18.12
C GLN A 283 -4.07 -5.69 -18.23
N PRO A 284 -2.80 -5.91 -17.81
CA PRO A 284 -1.77 -4.89 -18.00
C PRO A 284 -1.49 -4.68 -19.49
N ASP A 285 -0.95 -3.52 -19.84
CA ASP A 285 -0.43 -3.26 -21.17
C ASP A 285 0.77 -4.19 -21.44
N PRO A 286 0.74 -5.02 -22.49
CA PRO A 286 1.83 -5.94 -22.82
C PRO A 286 3.15 -5.22 -23.19
N ASP A 287 3.07 -3.96 -23.61
CA ASP A 287 4.23 -3.10 -23.89
C ASP A 287 4.71 -2.34 -22.63
N SER A 288 3.92 -2.38 -21.56
CA SER A 288 4.27 -1.84 -20.23
C SER A 288 4.64 -0.35 -20.23
N VAL A 289 4.03 0.42 -21.14
CA VAL A 289 4.35 1.84 -21.32
C VAL A 289 3.95 2.63 -20.08
N GLY A 290 2.73 2.45 -19.57
CA GLY A 290 2.23 3.13 -18.37
C GLY A 290 3.13 2.87 -17.16
N VAL A 291 3.44 1.61 -16.88
CA VAL A 291 4.31 1.21 -15.78
C VAL A 291 5.71 1.85 -15.87
N ALA A 292 6.28 1.92 -17.07
CA ALA A 292 7.57 2.60 -17.27
C ALA A 292 7.45 4.12 -17.07
N GLU A 293 6.36 4.73 -17.51
CA GLU A 293 6.13 6.18 -17.36
C GLU A 293 5.97 6.61 -15.91
N MET A 294 5.29 5.83 -15.04
CA MET A 294 5.19 6.16 -13.62
C MET A 294 6.56 6.18 -12.94
N MET A 295 7.43 5.19 -13.23
CA MET A 295 8.79 5.15 -12.68
C MET A 295 9.63 6.33 -13.18
N ARG A 296 9.59 6.64 -14.49
CA ARG A 296 10.28 7.80 -15.05
C ARG A 296 9.79 9.11 -14.45
N ALA A 297 8.48 9.24 -14.21
CA ALA A 297 7.90 10.41 -13.58
C ALA A 297 8.41 10.59 -12.14
N ALA A 298 8.50 9.53 -11.36
CA ALA A 298 9.03 9.56 -10.00
C ALA A 298 10.51 10.00 -10.00
N LEU A 299 11.35 9.41 -10.84
CA LEU A 299 12.77 9.74 -11.00
C LEU A 299 12.95 11.20 -11.45
N THR A 300 12.25 11.63 -12.50
CA THR A 300 12.37 12.99 -13.02
C THR A 300 11.97 14.05 -12.00
N ARG A 301 10.88 13.84 -11.27
CA ARG A 301 10.40 14.80 -10.27
C ARG A 301 11.30 14.91 -9.05
N SER A 302 11.98 13.83 -8.70
CA SER A 302 12.92 13.80 -7.57
C SER A 302 14.33 14.26 -7.94
N GLY A 303 14.68 14.29 -9.23
CA GLY A 303 16.05 14.51 -9.69
C GLY A 303 17.00 13.36 -9.37
N VAL A 304 16.48 12.16 -9.13
CA VAL A 304 17.25 10.95 -8.89
C VAL A 304 17.54 10.27 -10.23
N GLU A 305 18.79 9.99 -10.48
CA GLU A 305 19.21 9.23 -11.66
C GLU A 305 18.90 7.73 -11.48
N PRO A 306 18.55 7.01 -12.55
CA PRO A 306 18.22 5.58 -12.46
C PRO A 306 19.29 4.74 -11.74
N GLU A 307 20.57 5.04 -11.95
CA GLU A 307 21.71 4.34 -11.37
C GLU A 307 21.83 4.48 -9.85
N GLN A 308 21.12 5.44 -9.25
CA GLN A 308 21.09 5.63 -7.79
C GLN A 308 20.08 4.71 -7.09
N VAL A 309 19.13 4.12 -7.84
CA VAL A 309 18.17 3.17 -7.27
C VAL A 309 18.85 1.82 -7.06
N GLY A 310 18.86 1.36 -5.82
CA GLY A 310 19.44 0.06 -5.47
C GLY A 310 18.42 -1.06 -5.22
N TYR A 311 17.16 -0.70 -4.99
CA TYR A 311 16.12 -1.66 -4.67
C TYR A 311 14.75 -1.26 -5.24
N ILE A 312 14.00 -2.25 -5.73
CA ILE A 312 12.60 -2.11 -6.12
C ILE A 312 11.77 -3.14 -5.36
N ASN A 313 10.79 -2.66 -4.57
CA ASN A 313 9.69 -3.51 -4.14
C ASN A 313 8.63 -3.50 -5.25
N ALA A 314 8.55 -4.60 -5.95
CA ALA A 314 7.73 -4.73 -7.15
C ALA A 314 6.26 -4.94 -6.81
N HIS A 315 5.39 -4.55 -7.70
CA HIS A 315 3.98 -4.95 -7.63
C HIS A 315 3.83 -6.47 -7.64
N GLY A 316 4.53 -7.18 -8.51
CA GLY A 316 4.80 -8.63 -8.49
C GLY A 316 3.71 -9.47 -7.87
N THR A 317 2.55 -9.59 -8.53
CA THR A 317 1.36 -10.28 -7.98
C THR A 317 1.36 -11.79 -8.14
N SER A 318 2.40 -12.36 -8.75
CA SER A 318 2.42 -13.78 -9.15
C SER A 318 1.47 -14.11 -10.31
N THR A 319 1.07 -13.10 -11.09
CA THR A 319 0.30 -13.31 -12.33
C THR A 319 1.24 -13.42 -13.53
N PRO A 320 0.98 -14.36 -14.48
CA PRO A 320 1.86 -14.54 -15.63
C PRO A 320 2.14 -13.26 -16.42
N GLN A 321 1.10 -12.45 -16.65
CA GLN A 321 1.19 -11.24 -17.47
C GLN A 321 1.71 -10.05 -16.68
N GLY A 322 1.27 -9.86 -15.42
CA GLY A 322 1.63 -8.70 -14.60
C GLY A 322 3.13 -8.68 -14.28
N ASP A 323 3.67 -9.80 -13.82
CA ASP A 323 5.09 -9.90 -13.45
C ASP A 323 6.01 -9.72 -14.67
N LEU A 324 5.60 -10.24 -15.84
CA LEU A 324 6.32 -10.04 -17.10
C LEU A 324 6.28 -8.57 -17.54
N ALA A 325 5.12 -7.94 -17.47
CA ALA A 325 4.94 -6.53 -17.83
C ALA A 325 5.83 -5.64 -16.95
N GLU A 326 5.84 -5.87 -15.65
CA GLU A 326 6.68 -5.11 -14.72
C GLU A 326 8.17 -5.32 -14.97
N THR A 327 8.61 -6.57 -15.24
CA THR A 327 10.00 -6.88 -15.63
C THR A 327 10.42 -6.09 -16.86
N LYS A 328 9.58 -6.04 -17.90
CA LYS A 328 9.84 -5.25 -19.13
C LYS A 328 9.96 -3.76 -18.83
N ALA A 329 9.05 -3.22 -18.01
CA ALA A 329 9.06 -1.81 -17.61
C ALA A 329 10.34 -1.44 -16.85
N ILE A 330 10.76 -2.27 -15.89
CA ILE A 330 12.03 -2.07 -15.16
C ILE A 330 13.20 -2.03 -16.13
N LYS A 331 13.32 -2.99 -17.05
CA LYS A 331 14.36 -2.99 -18.08
C LYS A 331 14.32 -1.75 -18.99
N ALA A 332 13.14 -1.27 -19.36
CA ALA A 332 12.95 -0.10 -20.20
C ALA A 332 13.34 1.22 -19.51
N VAL A 333 13.23 1.28 -18.17
CA VAL A 333 13.59 2.47 -17.38
C VAL A 333 15.05 2.47 -17.00
N PHE A 334 15.58 1.34 -16.52
CA PHE A 334 16.91 1.23 -15.93
C PHE A 334 17.99 0.74 -16.90
N GLY A 335 17.61 0.26 -18.10
CA GLY A 335 18.58 -0.21 -19.11
C GLY A 335 19.50 -1.31 -18.58
N ALA A 336 20.81 -1.13 -18.71
CA ALA A 336 21.79 -2.09 -18.21
C ALA A 336 21.77 -2.19 -16.66
N HIS A 337 21.47 -1.08 -15.97
CA HIS A 337 21.40 -1.04 -14.50
C HIS A 337 20.29 -1.92 -13.93
N ALA A 338 19.28 -2.29 -14.71
CA ALA A 338 18.22 -3.21 -14.28
C ALA A 338 18.77 -4.56 -13.76
N TYR A 339 19.93 -4.98 -14.21
CA TYR A 339 20.60 -6.23 -13.81
C TYR A 339 21.50 -6.07 -12.57
N ASP A 340 21.76 -4.84 -12.15
CA ASP A 340 22.59 -4.52 -10.99
C ASP A 340 21.77 -4.18 -9.74
N LEU A 341 20.48 -3.79 -9.92
CA LEU A 341 19.59 -3.50 -8.80
C LEU A 341 18.84 -4.75 -8.32
N ALA A 342 18.49 -4.77 -7.03
CA ALA A 342 17.69 -5.84 -6.45
C ALA A 342 16.19 -5.55 -6.61
N VAL A 343 15.43 -6.57 -6.96
CA VAL A 343 13.96 -6.52 -7.03
C VAL A 343 13.38 -7.56 -6.09
N SER A 344 12.34 -7.26 -5.32
CA SER A 344 11.59 -8.32 -4.66
C SER A 344 10.10 -8.02 -4.62
N SER A 345 9.27 -9.07 -4.56
CA SER A 345 7.85 -8.91 -4.28
C SER A 345 7.50 -9.50 -2.91
N THR A 346 7.16 -8.62 -1.99
CA THR A 346 6.69 -9.01 -0.67
C THR A 346 5.27 -9.59 -0.68
N LYS A 347 4.55 -9.52 -1.81
CA LYS A 347 3.30 -10.26 -2.00
C LYS A 347 3.50 -11.78 -1.99
N SER A 348 4.73 -12.25 -2.14
CA SER A 348 5.05 -13.66 -1.94
C SER A 348 4.76 -14.12 -0.50
N VAL A 349 4.87 -13.21 0.49
CA VAL A 349 4.61 -13.49 1.91
C VAL A 349 3.28 -12.90 2.40
N THR A 350 2.89 -11.69 1.97
CA THR A 350 1.68 -11.00 2.44
C THR A 350 0.40 -11.43 1.71
N GLY A 351 0.51 -12.09 0.53
CA GLY A 351 -0.56 -12.09 -0.43
C GLY A 351 -0.81 -10.67 -0.98
N HIS A 352 -1.88 -10.49 -1.72
CA HIS A 352 -2.25 -9.21 -2.31
C HIS A 352 -3.34 -8.53 -1.48
N CYS A 353 -2.96 -7.53 -0.66
CA CYS A 353 -3.85 -6.80 0.22
C CYS A 353 -4.59 -5.62 -0.47
N PHE A 354 -4.77 -5.65 -1.78
CA PHE A 354 -5.50 -4.68 -2.60
C PHE A 354 -5.18 -3.21 -2.24
N GLY A 355 -6.17 -2.45 -1.72
CA GLY A 355 -5.97 -1.05 -1.37
C GLY A 355 -4.90 -0.79 -0.31
N ALA A 356 -4.60 -1.76 0.54
CA ALA A 356 -3.51 -1.68 1.51
C ALA A 356 -2.13 -2.01 0.92
N ALA A 357 -2.07 -2.77 -0.18
CA ALA A 357 -0.84 -3.36 -0.70
C ALA A 357 0.28 -2.35 -0.92
N GLY A 358 0.00 -1.27 -1.66
CA GLY A 358 1.03 -0.26 -1.96
C GLY A 358 1.59 0.45 -0.73
N ALA A 359 0.80 0.63 0.34
CA ALA A 359 1.29 1.19 1.59
C ALA A 359 2.16 0.19 2.37
N VAL A 360 1.76 -1.09 2.41
CA VAL A 360 2.58 -2.16 3.01
C VAL A 360 3.94 -2.25 2.31
N GLU A 361 3.95 -2.22 0.98
CA GLU A 361 5.17 -2.32 0.17
C GLU A 361 6.07 -1.08 0.29
N ALA A 362 5.49 0.11 0.36
CA ALA A 362 6.24 1.32 0.67
C ALA A 362 6.86 1.26 2.08
N MET A 363 6.14 0.75 3.08
CA MET A 363 6.69 0.49 4.42
C MET A 363 7.85 -0.52 4.37
N MET A 364 7.76 -1.58 3.56
CA MET A 364 8.88 -2.52 3.37
C MET A 364 10.12 -1.83 2.79
N CYS A 365 9.94 -0.90 1.83
CA CYS A 365 11.05 -0.08 1.33
C CYS A 365 11.64 0.84 2.43
N VAL A 366 10.79 1.50 3.24
CA VAL A 366 11.24 2.33 4.37
C VAL A 366 12.08 1.51 5.35
N ARG A 367 11.63 0.31 5.71
CA ARG A 367 12.37 -0.58 6.62
C ARG A 367 13.65 -1.10 5.97
N ALA A 368 13.62 -1.45 4.69
CA ALA A 368 14.81 -1.89 3.96
C ALA A 368 15.91 -0.82 3.94
N LEU A 369 15.54 0.44 3.67
CA LEU A 369 16.46 1.58 3.72
C LEU A 369 17.03 1.82 5.14
N HIS A 370 16.20 1.66 6.16
CA HIS A 370 16.56 1.91 7.56
C HIS A 370 17.49 0.82 8.12
N GLU A 371 17.21 -0.45 7.80
CA GLU A 371 17.88 -1.60 8.41
C GLU A 371 18.99 -2.21 7.53
N GLY A 372 19.03 -1.87 6.24
CA GLY A 372 20.01 -2.45 5.31
C GLY A 372 19.78 -3.93 5.02
N VAL A 373 18.50 -4.34 5.01
CA VAL A 373 18.07 -5.71 4.70
C VAL A 373 16.95 -5.66 3.68
N LEU A 374 17.06 -6.43 2.60
CA LEU A 374 16.04 -6.56 1.58
C LEU A 374 15.20 -7.82 1.84
N PRO A 375 13.86 -7.70 1.93
CA PRO A 375 12.99 -8.86 2.09
C PRO A 375 12.98 -9.73 0.82
N PRO A 376 12.81 -11.05 0.93
CA PRO A 376 12.88 -11.95 -0.20
C PRO A 376 11.59 -12.00 -1.02
N THR A 377 11.71 -12.46 -2.25
CA THR A 377 10.63 -13.12 -2.99
C THR A 377 10.69 -14.61 -2.68
N ILE A 378 9.79 -15.14 -1.86
CA ILE A 378 9.75 -16.58 -1.56
C ILE A 378 9.09 -17.36 -2.70
N ASN A 379 9.26 -18.69 -2.68
CA ASN A 379 8.71 -19.62 -3.67
C ASN A 379 9.28 -19.47 -5.09
N TYR A 380 10.39 -18.75 -5.26
CA TYR A 380 11.10 -18.63 -6.53
C TYR A 380 11.99 -19.87 -6.71
N ARG A 381 11.49 -20.88 -7.44
CA ARG A 381 12.14 -22.19 -7.63
C ARG A 381 12.48 -22.49 -9.09
N ASN A 382 11.69 -21.95 -10.00
CA ASN A 382 11.80 -22.19 -11.43
C ASN A 382 12.00 -20.85 -12.13
N PRO A 383 13.27 -20.46 -12.45
CA PRO A 383 13.54 -19.21 -13.14
C PRO A 383 12.77 -19.12 -14.47
N ASP A 384 12.11 -17.99 -14.71
CA ASP A 384 11.47 -17.67 -15.97
C ASP A 384 12.47 -16.89 -16.83
N PRO A 385 12.83 -17.39 -18.05
CA PRO A 385 13.78 -16.69 -18.91
C PRO A 385 13.35 -15.28 -19.35
N GLU A 386 12.06 -14.96 -19.29
CA GLU A 386 11.54 -13.63 -19.60
C GLU A 386 11.56 -12.70 -18.39
N CYS A 387 11.59 -13.27 -17.15
CA CYS A 387 11.75 -12.58 -15.88
C CYS A 387 13.15 -12.87 -15.33
N ASP A 388 14.19 -12.25 -15.90
CA ASP A 388 15.60 -12.59 -15.70
C ASP A 388 16.38 -11.56 -14.85
N LEU A 389 15.69 -10.79 -14.00
CA LEU A 389 16.29 -9.87 -13.05
C LEU A 389 16.66 -10.57 -11.73
N ASP A 390 17.33 -9.85 -10.82
CA ASP A 390 17.63 -10.35 -9.47
C ASP A 390 16.43 -10.11 -8.54
N TYR A 391 15.62 -11.15 -8.31
CA TYR A 391 14.40 -11.07 -7.50
C TYR A 391 14.59 -11.34 -6.01
N VAL A 392 15.80 -11.25 -5.47
CA VAL A 392 16.14 -11.58 -4.07
C VAL A 392 15.51 -12.93 -3.68
N PRO A 393 15.91 -14.05 -4.31
CA PRO A 393 15.17 -15.30 -4.23
C PRO A 393 15.26 -15.96 -2.84
N ASN A 394 14.09 -16.26 -2.27
CA ASN A 394 13.84 -17.12 -1.12
C ASN A 394 14.43 -16.70 0.24
N GLU A 395 15.53 -15.98 0.29
CA GLU A 395 16.20 -15.55 1.51
C GLU A 395 16.43 -14.04 1.49
N ALA A 396 16.23 -13.39 2.64
CA ALA A 396 16.53 -11.97 2.80
C ALA A 396 18.01 -11.69 2.57
N ARG A 397 18.32 -10.53 2.02
CA ARG A 397 19.68 -10.12 1.71
C ARG A 397 20.12 -8.92 2.52
N SER A 398 21.23 -9.03 3.24
CA SER A 398 21.90 -7.86 3.82
C SER A 398 22.50 -7.02 2.69
N MET A 399 21.92 -5.87 2.42
CA MET A 399 22.34 -4.95 1.37
C MET A 399 21.91 -3.53 1.73
N GLN A 400 22.88 -2.65 1.94
CA GLN A 400 22.58 -1.24 2.17
C GLN A 400 22.31 -0.57 0.82
N VAL A 401 21.16 0.05 0.71
CA VAL A 401 20.77 0.85 -0.46
C VAL A 401 20.41 2.27 -0.02
N ASP A 402 20.66 3.25 -0.89
CA ASP A 402 20.38 4.65 -0.58
C ASP A 402 19.01 5.12 -1.11
N VAL A 403 18.54 4.48 -2.19
CA VAL A 403 17.25 4.77 -2.81
C VAL A 403 16.52 3.47 -3.11
N ALA A 404 15.25 3.44 -2.73
CA ALA A 404 14.33 2.34 -3.01
C ALA A 404 13.05 2.86 -3.70
N LEU A 405 12.44 2.01 -4.49
CA LEU A 405 11.28 2.31 -5.29
C LEU A 405 10.18 1.27 -4.99
N SER A 406 8.95 1.72 -4.73
CA SER A 406 7.79 0.86 -4.51
C SER A 406 6.80 1.05 -5.64
N ASN A 407 6.54 -0.01 -6.41
CA ASN A 407 5.61 -0.02 -7.54
C ASN A 407 4.25 -0.57 -7.16
N ALA A 408 3.19 0.03 -7.65
CA ALA A 408 1.84 -0.50 -7.54
C ALA A 408 1.09 -0.33 -8.87
N MET A 409 0.46 -1.41 -9.33
CA MET A 409 -0.33 -1.47 -10.56
C MET A 409 -1.75 -1.91 -10.21
N GLY A 410 -2.74 -1.11 -10.53
CA GLY A 410 -4.14 -1.35 -10.18
C GLY A 410 -5.00 -1.75 -11.38
N LEU A 411 -6.04 -2.56 -11.14
CA LEU A 411 -7.08 -2.81 -12.13
C LEU A 411 -7.61 -1.48 -12.66
N GLY A 412 -7.83 -1.38 -13.98
CA GLY A 412 -8.14 -0.12 -14.67
C GLY A 412 -6.90 0.61 -15.20
N GLY A 413 -5.70 0.00 -15.04
CA GLY A 413 -4.43 0.57 -15.50
C GLY A 413 -3.94 1.72 -14.62
N HIS A 414 -4.32 1.74 -13.34
CA HIS A 414 -3.86 2.75 -12.40
C HIS A 414 -2.46 2.40 -11.88
N ASP A 415 -1.46 3.19 -12.25
CA ASP A 415 -0.07 2.96 -11.87
C ASP A 415 0.44 4.04 -10.92
N ALA A 416 1.12 3.63 -9.88
CA ALA A 416 1.74 4.52 -8.90
C ALA A 416 3.10 3.99 -8.45
N CYS A 417 4.06 4.91 -8.30
CA CYS A 417 5.39 4.61 -7.82
C CYS A 417 5.79 5.62 -6.75
N VAL A 418 6.24 5.14 -5.61
CA VAL A 418 6.80 5.96 -4.53
C VAL A 418 8.31 5.75 -4.48
N LEU A 419 9.08 6.83 -4.60
CA LEU A 419 10.54 6.82 -4.50
C LEU A 419 10.95 7.28 -3.11
N LEU A 420 11.73 6.46 -2.43
CA LEU A 420 12.15 6.62 -1.04
C LEU A 420 13.67 6.68 -0.96
N GLY A 421 14.19 7.56 -0.11
CA GLY A 421 15.60 7.67 0.19
C GLY A 421 15.90 7.40 1.66
N ARG A 422 17.17 7.09 1.96
CA ARG A 422 17.62 7.00 3.35
C ARG A 422 17.34 8.30 4.10
N ALA A 423 17.16 8.18 5.42
CA ALA A 423 17.02 9.33 6.30
C ALA A 423 18.17 10.32 6.11
N PRO A 424 17.86 11.63 6.00
CA PRO A 424 18.87 12.67 5.78
C PRO A 424 19.73 12.95 7.01
#